data_a775b5ab2a0fcbc5134ecfd33696d593
#
_entry.id   a775b5ab2a0fcbc5134ecfd33696d593
#
_cell.length_a   1.000
_cell.length_b   1.000
_cell.length_c   1.000
_cell.angle_alpha   90.00
_cell.angle_beta   90.00
_cell.angle_gamma   90.00
#
_symmetry.space_group_name_H-M   'P 1'
#
loop_
_entity.id
_entity.type
_entity.pdbx_description
1 polymer ?
#
loop_
_entity_poly.entity_id
_entity_poly.type
_entity_poly.pdbx_seq_one_letter_code
_entity_poly.pdbx_strand_id
1 'polypeptide(L)'
;MKYLDFICTKEMFTGSTDVSVVPFDAYENYEIITALYDSCPECESFPKEEYFAGDWYDTWEDYVIWEDGRIAARAGILQCNEEQWEVAGVITHPAYRQKGYSTKIVSHCIAKILEQGKTAILSTAETNYGMIRAAEKAGFRVVESPES
;
A
#
# COMPACT_ATOMS: atom_id res chain seq x y z
N MET A 1 -12.66 10.96 13.75
CA MET A 1 -11.29 10.54 13.35
C MET A 1 -10.87 11.32 12.12
N LYS A 2 -9.72 11.96 12.20
CA LYS A 2 -9.19 12.71 11.07
C LYS A 2 -8.24 11.85 10.24
N TYR A 3 -8.31 11.98 8.93
CA TYR A 3 -7.38 11.33 8.01
C TYR A 3 -6.42 12.36 7.44
N LEU A 4 -5.21 11.93 7.19
CA LEU A 4 -4.19 12.72 6.51
C LEU A 4 -4.06 12.21 5.08
N ASP A 5 -3.98 13.15 4.15
CA ASP A 5 -3.77 12.84 2.74
C ASP A 5 -2.32 13.16 2.37
N PHE A 6 -1.69 12.27 1.61
CA PHE A 6 -0.31 12.40 1.17
C PHE A 6 -0.23 12.37 -0.34
N ILE A 7 0.78 13.03 -0.87
CA ILE A 7 1.04 13.07 -2.30
C ILE A 7 2.53 12.85 -2.56
N CYS A 8 2.85 12.20 -3.67
CA CYS A 8 4.22 12.07 -4.15
C CYS A 8 4.24 12.24 -5.67
N THR A 9 4.97 13.23 -6.14
CA THR A 9 5.16 13.48 -7.57
C THR A 9 6.52 12.97 -8.00
N LYS A 10 6.74 12.93 -9.31
CA LYS A 10 8.02 12.50 -9.88
C LYS A 10 9.19 13.34 -9.36
N GLU A 11 8.98 14.65 -9.19
CA GLU A 11 10.02 15.57 -8.73
C GLU A 11 10.37 15.35 -7.25
N MET A 12 9.43 14.83 -6.46
CA MET A 12 9.63 14.60 -5.02
C MET A 12 10.29 13.27 -4.71
N PHE A 13 10.14 12.29 -5.63
CA PHE A 13 10.52 10.90 -5.36
C PHE A 13 11.99 10.65 -5.71
N THR A 14 12.73 10.08 -4.76
CA THR A 14 14.13 9.72 -4.95
C THR A 14 14.38 8.21 -4.86
N GLY A 15 13.33 7.44 -4.65
CA GLY A 15 13.44 5.98 -4.51
C GLY A 15 13.38 5.26 -5.85
N SER A 16 13.17 3.95 -5.77
CA SER A 16 13.10 3.09 -6.95
C SER A 16 12.27 1.85 -6.63
N THR A 17 12.04 1.02 -7.65
CA THR A 17 11.45 -0.30 -7.42
C THR A 17 12.42 -1.18 -6.65
N ASP A 18 11.90 -2.23 -6.02
CA ASP A 18 12.71 -3.17 -5.23
C ASP A 18 12.42 -4.58 -5.72
N VAL A 19 13.49 -5.34 -5.98
CA VAL A 19 13.37 -6.70 -6.54
C VAL A 19 12.68 -7.69 -5.60
N SER A 20 12.66 -7.40 -4.30
CA SER A 20 11.96 -8.26 -3.33
C SER A 20 10.45 -8.07 -3.35
N VAL A 21 9.96 -6.99 -3.96
CA VAL A 21 8.54 -6.72 -4.09
C VAL A 21 8.05 -7.29 -5.42
N VAL A 22 7.10 -8.19 -5.35
CA VAL A 22 6.59 -8.89 -6.53
C VAL A 22 5.08 -8.76 -6.64
N PRO A 23 4.53 -8.83 -7.87
CA PRO A 23 3.08 -8.85 -8.06
C PRO A 23 2.45 -10.07 -7.38
N PHE A 24 1.21 -9.93 -6.93
CA PHE A 24 0.50 -10.99 -6.25
C PHE A 24 -0.93 -11.10 -6.80
N ASP A 25 -1.35 -12.30 -7.14
CA ASP A 25 -2.72 -12.56 -7.58
C ASP A 25 -3.55 -13.01 -6.38
N ALA A 26 -4.31 -12.09 -5.80
CA ALA A 26 -5.11 -12.37 -4.62
C ALA A 26 -6.27 -13.32 -4.91
N TYR A 27 -6.79 -13.32 -6.14
CA TYR A 27 -7.88 -14.22 -6.52
C TYR A 27 -7.42 -15.68 -6.51
N GLU A 28 -6.29 -15.96 -7.16
CA GLU A 28 -5.73 -17.31 -7.21
C GLU A 28 -5.17 -17.78 -5.87
N ASN A 29 -4.80 -16.83 -4.99
CA ASN A 29 -4.10 -17.12 -3.74
C ASN A 29 -4.80 -16.49 -2.53
N TYR A 30 -6.15 -16.49 -2.52
CA TYR A 30 -6.89 -15.80 -1.47
C TYR A 30 -6.65 -16.39 -0.07
N GLU A 31 -6.30 -17.67 0.02
CA GLU A 31 -6.00 -18.30 1.31
C GLU A 31 -4.74 -17.70 1.94
N ILE A 32 -3.77 -17.35 1.11
CA ILE A 32 -2.51 -16.77 1.58
C ILE A 32 -2.73 -15.34 2.10
N ILE A 33 -3.48 -14.52 1.37
CA ILE A 33 -3.76 -13.16 1.82
C ILE A 33 -4.71 -13.16 3.03
N THR A 34 -5.62 -14.11 3.09
CA THR A 34 -6.48 -14.30 4.26
C THR A 34 -5.64 -14.58 5.51
N ALA A 35 -4.62 -15.43 5.38
CA ALA A 35 -3.72 -15.73 6.49
C ALA A 35 -2.99 -14.48 6.99
N LEU A 36 -2.61 -13.59 6.08
CA LEU A 36 -2.00 -12.31 6.47
C LEU A 36 -2.98 -11.46 7.29
N TYR A 37 -4.20 -11.30 6.83
CA TYR A 37 -5.23 -10.52 7.55
C TYR A 37 -5.49 -11.12 8.93
N ASP A 38 -5.61 -12.45 9.01
CA ASP A 38 -5.88 -13.14 10.28
C ASP A 38 -4.73 -13.01 11.27
N SER A 39 -3.51 -12.77 10.79
CA SER A 39 -2.34 -12.59 11.64
C SER A 39 -2.27 -11.21 12.28
N CYS A 40 -3.02 -10.24 11.77
CA CYS A 40 -2.99 -8.85 12.24
C CYS A 40 -4.13 -8.60 13.21
N PRO A 41 -3.84 -8.34 14.50
CA PRO A 41 -4.91 -8.10 15.49
C PRO A 41 -5.79 -6.89 15.16
N GLU A 42 -5.21 -5.88 14.50
CA GLU A 42 -5.92 -4.64 14.13
C GLU A 42 -6.70 -4.75 12.81
N CYS A 43 -6.57 -5.86 12.09
CA CYS A 43 -7.25 -6.06 10.82
C CYS A 43 -8.54 -6.84 11.01
N GLU A 44 -9.54 -6.53 10.20
CA GLU A 44 -10.72 -7.36 10.07
C GLU A 44 -10.40 -8.53 9.16
N SER A 45 -11.25 -9.55 9.14
CA SER A 45 -11.09 -10.69 8.25
C SER A 45 -11.04 -10.23 6.79
N PHE A 46 -10.26 -10.92 5.96
CA PHE A 46 -10.17 -10.57 4.55
C PHE A 46 -11.56 -10.65 3.90
N PRO A 47 -12.07 -9.56 3.32
CA PRO A 47 -13.42 -9.50 2.76
C PRO A 47 -13.46 -10.11 1.35
N LYS A 48 -13.26 -11.43 1.25
CA LYS A 48 -13.12 -12.14 -0.02
C LYS A 48 -14.21 -11.82 -1.03
N GLU A 49 -15.48 -11.91 -0.60
CA GLU A 49 -16.60 -11.72 -1.53
C GLU A 49 -16.68 -10.28 -2.05
N GLU A 50 -16.51 -9.32 -1.15
CA GLU A 50 -16.53 -7.90 -1.51
C GLU A 50 -15.30 -7.51 -2.31
N TYR A 51 -14.15 -8.12 -1.98
CA TYR A 51 -12.87 -7.82 -2.61
C TYR A 51 -12.89 -8.12 -4.11
N PHE A 52 -13.52 -9.24 -4.50
CA PHE A 52 -13.56 -9.66 -5.90
C PHE A 52 -14.86 -9.29 -6.62
N ALA A 53 -15.78 -8.61 -5.93
CA ALA A 53 -17.03 -8.19 -6.52
C ALA A 53 -16.89 -6.83 -7.19
N GLY A 54 -17.58 -6.65 -8.32
CA GLY A 54 -17.65 -5.36 -8.97
C GLY A 54 -16.40 -4.99 -9.77
N ASP A 55 -16.45 -3.80 -10.31
CA ASP A 55 -15.44 -3.34 -11.28
C ASP A 55 -14.16 -2.80 -10.66
N TRP A 56 -14.16 -2.48 -9.39
CA TRP A 56 -13.00 -1.86 -8.75
C TRP A 56 -11.77 -2.77 -8.78
N TYR A 57 -11.98 -4.08 -8.70
CA TYR A 57 -10.86 -5.03 -8.69
C TYR A 57 -10.04 -4.97 -9.98
N ASP A 58 -10.67 -4.62 -11.10
CA ASP A 58 -9.98 -4.47 -12.38
C ASP A 58 -9.03 -3.27 -12.38
N THR A 59 -9.20 -2.34 -11.43
CA THR A 59 -8.34 -1.16 -11.27
C THR A 59 -7.37 -1.31 -10.11
N TRP A 60 -7.22 -2.51 -9.58
CA TRP A 60 -6.40 -2.81 -8.41
C TRP A 60 -5.27 -3.75 -8.76
N GLU A 61 -4.08 -3.48 -8.23
CA GLU A 61 -2.91 -4.36 -8.35
C GLU A 61 -2.34 -4.62 -6.97
N ASP A 62 -2.11 -5.89 -6.64
CA ASP A 62 -1.49 -6.29 -5.37
C ASP A 62 0.00 -6.55 -5.54
N TYR A 63 0.78 -6.16 -4.52
CA TYR A 63 2.21 -6.42 -4.41
C TYR A 63 2.51 -6.97 -3.03
N VAL A 64 3.48 -7.88 -2.96
CA VAL A 64 3.87 -8.50 -1.69
C VAL A 64 5.38 -8.64 -1.59
N ILE A 65 5.85 -8.79 -0.35
CA ILE A 65 7.20 -9.27 -0.02
C ILE A 65 7.03 -10.59 0.69
N TRP A 66 7.72 -11.62 0.20
CA TRP A 66 7.68 -12.96 0.79
C TRP A 66 8.82 -13.15 1.77
N GLU A 67 8.54 -13.77 2.93
CA GLU A 67 9.54 -14.21 3.89
C GLU A 67 9.06 -15.51 4.53
N ASP A 68 9.95 -16.50 4.62
CA ASP A 68 9.64 -17.77 5.28
C ASP A 68 8.37 -18.45 4.73
N GLY A 69 8.12 -18.32 3.43
CA GLY A 69 6.96 -18.94 2.78
C GLY A 69 5.62 -18.27 3.02
N ARG A 70 5.63 -17.05 3.58
CA ARG A 70 4.39 -16.29 3.81
C ARG A 70 4.57 -14.82 3.43
N ILE A 71 3.46 -14.09 3.39
CA ILE A 71 3.51 -12.66 3.07
C ILE A 71 4.02 -11.91 4.30
N ALA A 72 5.17 -11.24 4.15
CA ALA A 72 5.72 -10.37 5.20
C ALA A 72 5.08 -8.98 5.13
N ALA A 73 4.83 -8.46 3.94
CA ALA A 73 4.20 -7.17 3.72
C ALA A 73 3.39 -7.19 2.44
N ARG A 74 2.34 -6.39 2.41
CA ARG A 74 1.45 -6.27 1.25
C ARG A 74 1.06 -4.82 1.06
N ALA A 75 0.95 -4.39 -0.17
CA ALA A 75 0.36 -3.11 -0.54
C ALA A 75 -0.33 -3.26 -1.88
N GLY A 76 -1.31 -2.41 -2.15
CA GLY A 76 -2.00 -2.38 -3.42
C GLY A 76 -1.93 -1.02 -4.06
N ILE A 77 -2.15 -0.99 -5.37
CA ILE A 77 -2.29 0.23 -6.14
C ILE A 77 -3.71 0.27 -6.68
N LEU A 78 -4.44 1.33 -6.36
CA LEU A 78 -5.77 1.58 -6.87
C LEU A 78 -5.71 2.69 -7.91
N GLN A 79 -6.17 2.41 -9.12
CA GLN A 79 -6.23 3.40 -10.21
C GLN A 79 -7.47 4.27 -10.02
N CYS A 80 -7.35 5.31 -9.20
CA CYS A 80 -8.48 6.17 -8.82
C CYS A 80 -9.05 6.96 -10.00
N ASN A 81 -8.16 7.53 -10.81
CA ASN A 81 -8.55 8.33 -11.97
C ASN A 81 -7.35 8.42 -12.94
N GLU A 82 -7.46 9.21 -13.98
CA GLU A 82 -6.41 9.30 -15.00
C GLU A 82 -5.12 9.97 -14.50
N GLU A 83 -5.20 10.75 -13.45
CA GLU A 83 -4.06 11.53 -12.95
C GLU A 83 -3.45 11.00 -11.68
N GLN A 84 -4.25 10.37 -10.83
CA GLN A 84 -3.83 9.97 -9.48
C GLN A 84 -4.15 8.51 -9.21
N TRP A 85 -3.13 7.77 -8.80
CA TRP A 85 -3.28 6.38 -8.35
C TRP A 85 -2.88 6.29 -6.89
N GLU A 86 -3.61 5.50 -6.12
CA GLU A 86 -3.47 5.43 -4.67
C GLU A 86 -2.69 4.19 -4.23
N VAL A 87 -1.76 4.38 -3.30
CA VAL A 87 -1.17 3.27 -2.55
C VAL A 87 -2.07 3.01 -1.36
N ALA A 88 -2.61 1.81 -1.27
CA ALA A 88 -3.61 1.45 -0.26
C ALA A 88 -3.41 0.03 0.26
N GLY A 89 -4.10 -0.33 1.33
CA GLY A 89 -4.07 -1.67 1.86
C GLY A 89 -2.69 -2.12 2.34
N VAL A 90 -1.90 -1.21 2.89
CA VAL A 90 -0.55 -1.53 3.36
C VAL A 90 -0.63 -2.28 4.67
N ILE A 91 -0.16 -3.53 4.67
CA ILE A 91 -0.18 -4.41 5.84
C ILE A 91 1.20 -5.05 5.98
N THR A 92 1.76 -5.02 7.20
CA THR A 92 2.98 -5.76 7.52
C THR A 92 2.64 -6.81 8.58
N HIS A 93 3.00 -8.07 8.30
CA HIS A 93 2.81 -9.17 9.23
C HIS A 93 3.50 -8.83 10.56
N PRO A 94 2.85 -9.06 11.72
CA PRO A 94 3.41 -8.67 13.02
C PRO A 94 4.84 -9.16 13.29
N ALA A 95 5.20 -10.34 12.79
CA ALA A 95 6.54 -10.91 12.98
C ALA A 95 7.63 -10.15 12.23
N TYR A 96 7.25 -9.31 11.27
CA TYR A 96 8.21 -8.60 10.39
C TYR A 96 8.14 -7.09 10.52
N ARG A 97 7.47 -6.59 11.55
CA ARG A 97 7.35 -5.15 11.79
C ARG A 97 8.66 -4.55 12.28
N GLN A 98 8.82 -3.23 12.06
CA GLN A 98 9.99 -2.45 12.45
C GLN A 98 11.28 -2.90 11.76
N LYS A 99 11.15 -3.48 10.57
CA LYS A 99 12.28 -3.94 9.76
C LYS A 99 12.36 -3.23 8.39
N GLY A 100 11.53 -2.20 8.20
CA GLY A 100 11.55 -1.40 6.97
C GLY A 100 10.74 -1.95 5.82
N TYR A 101 9.99 -3.04 6.01
CA TYR A 101 9.19 -3.63 4.92
C TYR A 101 8.11 -2.69 4.40
N SER A 102 7.41 -1.97 5.29
CA SER A 102 6.37 -1.02 4.87
C SER A 102 6.94 0.07 3.98
N THR A 103 8.07 0.66 4.38
CA THR A 103 8.74 1.69 3.59
C THR A 103 9.14 1.15 2.22
N LYS A 104 9.71 -0.05 2.19
CA LYS A 104 10.16 -0.69 0.97
C LYS A 104 9.01 -0.92 -0.02
N ILE A 105 7.90 -1.50 0.46
CA ILE A 105 6.79 -1.82 -0.42
C ILE A 105 6.05 -0.57 -0.88
N VAL A 106 5.89 0.43 -0.01
CA VAL A 106 5.27 1.71 -0.37
C VAL A 106 6.13 2.42 -1.43
N SER A 107 7.45 2.47 -1.23
CA SER A 107 8.36 3.06 -2.19
C SER A 107 8.28 2.38 -3.56
N HIS A 108 8.21 1.05 -3.58
CA HIS A 108 8.04 0.29 -4.81
C HIS A 108 6.74 0.68 -5.54
N CYS A 109 5.63 0.77 -4.79
CA CYS A 109 4.35 1.17 -5.37
C CYS A 109 4.38 2.58 -5.93
N ILE A 110 5.03 3.51 -5.22
CA ILE A 110 5.21 4.88 -5.74
C ILE A 110 5.94 4.83 -7.08
N ALA A 111 7.05 4.09 -7.15
CA ALA A 111 7.83 3.98 -8.38
C ALA A 111 6.99 3.45 -9.54
N LYS A 112 6.18 2.41 -9.29
CA LYS A 112 5.30 1.84 -10.32
C LYS A 112 4.27 2.85 -10.81
N ILE A 113 3.69 3.63 -9.90
CA ILE A 113 2.71 4.67 -10.25
C ILE A 113 3.36 5.75 -11.10
N LEU A 114 4.54 6.23 -10.68
CA LEU A 114 5.25 7.28 -11.40
C LEU A 114 5.72 6.83 -12.78
N GLU A 115 6.08 5.55 -12.94
CA GLU A 115 6.43 4.98 -14.25
C GLU A 115 5.27 5.08 -15.25
N GLN A 116 4.04 5.08 -14.75
CA GLN A 116 2.84 5.23 -15.59
C GLN A 116 2.48 6.69 -15.86
N GLY A 117 3.31 7.63 -15.42
CA GLY A 117 3.06 9.05 -15.60
C GLY A 117 2.00 9.62 -14.67
N LYS A 118 1.69 8.90 -13.58
CA LYS A 118 0.65 9.31 -12.64
C LYS A 118 1.27 9.88 -11.37
N THR A 119 0.45 10.57 -10.58
CA THR A 119 0.83 11.04 -9.24
C THR A 119 0.40 10.01 -8.22
N ALA A 120 1.26 9.70 -7.26
CA ALA A 120 0.94 8.77 -6.18
C ALA A 120 0.25 9.51 -5.05
N ILE A 121 -0.81 8.92 -4.51
CA ILE A 121 -1.52 9.44 -3.33
C ILE A 121 -1.67 8.34 -2.29
N LEU A 122 -1.88 8.73 -1.04
CA LEU A 122 -2.09 7.81 0.08
C LEU A 122 -2.88 8.54 1.14
N SER A 123 -3.80 7.83 1.81
CA SER A 123 -4.57 8.40 2.92
C SER A 123 -4.47 7.44 4.10
N THR A 124 -4.29 7.98 5.30
CA THR A 124 -4.25 7.18 6.52
C THR A 124 -4.74 7.99 7.71
N ALA A 125 -5.19 7.28 8.76
CA ALA A 125 -5.64 7.93 9.98
C ALA A 125 -4.48 8.71 10.63
N GLU A 126 -4.77 9.87 11.19
CA GLU A 126 -3.75 10.72 11.83
C GLU A 126 -3.07 10.05 13.02
N THR A 127 -3.69 9.02 13.58
CA THR A 127 -3.14 8.24 14.69
C THR A 127 -2.31 7.05 14.24
N ASN A 128 -2.26 6.77 12.95
CA ASN A 128 -1.45 5.65 12.42
C ASN A 128 -0.02 6.10 12.19
N TYR A 129 0.73 6.27 13.29
CA TYR A 129 2.08 6.83 13.25
C TYR A 129 3.06 5.98 12.45
N GLY A 130 2.91 4.66 12.51
CA GLY A 130 3.76 3.76 11.74
C GLY A 130 3.61 3.97 10.24
N MET A 131 2.37 4.09 9.76
CA MET A 131 2.10 4.33 8.34
C MET A 131 2.58 5.73 7.91
N ILE A 132 2.36 6.73 8.77
CA ILE A 132 2.82 8.10 8.49
C ILE A 132 4.34 8.12 8.30
N ARG A 133 5.08 7.48 9.21
CA ARG A 133 6.54 7.39 9.10
C ARG A 133 6.97 6.67 7.82
N ALA A 134 6.34 5.55 7.50
CA ALA A 134 6.66 4.79 6.29
C ALA A 134 6.38 5.61 5.03
N ALA A 135 5.25 6.32 4.99
CA ALA A 135 4.88 7.17 3.87
C ALA A 135 5.91 8.29 3.66
N GLU A 136 6.27 8.97 4.74
CA GLU A 136 7.23 10.08 4.67
C GLU A 136 8.62 9.59 4.24
N LYS A 137 9.08 8.46 4.77
CA LYS A 137 10.36 7.87 4.38
C LYS A 137 10.37 7.43 2.91
N ALA A 138 9.24 6.98 2.41
CA ALA A 138 9.12 6.56 1.02
C ALA A 138 9.05 7.73 0.05
N GLY A 139 8.80 8.95 0.53
CA GLY A 139 8.78 10.14 -0.32
C GLY A 139 7.47 10.91 -0.36
N PHE A 140 6.45 10.43 0.34
CA PHE A 140 5.18 11.15 0.44
C PHE A 140 5.31 12.39 1.30
N ARG A 141 4.53 13.41 0.96
CA ARG A 141 4.37 14.63 1.76
C ARG A 141 2.89 14.83 2.06
N VAL A 142 2.59 15.29 3.27
CA VAL A 142 1.21 15.58 3.64
C VAL A 142 0.68 16.75 2.80
N VAL A 143 -0.56 16.63 2.36
CA VAL A 143 -1.24 17.70 1.63
C VAL A 143 -1.94 18.59 2.65
N GLU A 144 -1.57 19.87 2.68
CA GLU A 144 -2.23 20.84 3.55
C GLU A 144 -3.54 21.29 2.92
N SER A 145 -4.62 21.13 3.71
CA SER A 145 -5.93 21.64 3.30
C SER A 145 -6.13 23.04 3.83
N PRO A 146 -6.61 23.99 3.02
CA PRO A 146 -6.91 25.32 3.51
C PRO A 146 -7.93 25.34 4.64
N GLU A 147 -8.70 24.27 4.79
CA GLU A 147 -9.76 24.17 5.80
C GLU A 147 -9.31 23.43 7.07
N SER A 148 -8.11 22.94 7.12
CA SER A 148 -7.60 22.17 8.27
C SER A 148 -7.06 23.08 9.36
#